data_1191895451b8ad8cc79666f3042216ae
#
_entry.id   1191895451b8ad8cc79666f3042216ae
#
_cell.length_a   1.000
_cell.length_b   1.000
_cell.length_c   1.000
_cell.angle_alpha   90.00
_cell.angle_beta   90.00
_cell.angle_gamma   90.00
#
_symmetry.space_group_name_H-M   'P 1'
#
loop_
_entity.id
_entity.type
_entity.pdbx_description
1 polymer ?
#
loop_
_entity_poly.entity_id
_entity_poly.type
_entity_poly.pdbx_seq_one_letter_code
_entity_poly.pdbx_strand_id
1 'polypeptide(L)'
;MIVDTHVHTSKLWYEPIETIMYQMQANKVDKAILIPYGGNYLPDSYEIECARKYPGKFGAVVHVDANKPDALDTLEALSKQGAIGVRLRPQSDPITMWRKANELGLIVSSNGTIDAYAKDDFLKMVEEMPNLKIVLEHLGGASKTKTCPEPNYPLFDKVLALAKYPNIYIKLPGFGELLPRPKPMRNPTFDNPPILFKSVYDAFGPRRMMWGSDFPPSAEREGYANTLRYPIEKVSYFTKEDKEWIFGKTAMSVFKV
;
A
#
# COMPACT_ATOMS: atom_id res chain seq x y z
N MET A 1 -6.23 -10.29 14.50
CA MET A 1 -5.15 -9.31 14.32
C MET A 1 -5.43 -8.55 13.04
N ILE A 2 -5.45 -7.22 13.12
CA ILE A 2 -5.67 -6.32 11.99
C ILE A 2 -4.40 -5.49 11.77
N VAL A 3 -3.94 -5.41 10.52
CA VAL A 3 -2.73 -4.68 10.13
C VAL A 3 -3.08 -3.67 9.05
N ASP A 4 -2.83 -2.39 9.33
CA ASP A 4 -2.95 -1.33 8.32
C ASP A 4 -1.65 -1.24 7.53
N THR A 5 -1.69 -1.55 6.24
CA THR A 5 -0.47 -1.60 5.43
C THR A 5 -0.13 -0.29 4.71
N HIS A 6 -0.89 0.79 5.00
CA HIS A 6 -0.66 2.07 4.33
C HIS A 6 -1.13 3.24 5.18
N VAL A 7 -0.24 3.74 6.03
CA VAL A 7 -0.44 5.00 6.78
C VAL A 7 0.76 5.92 6.59
N HIS A 8 0.50 7.22 6.57
CA HIS A 8 1.52 8.25 6.50
C HIS A 8 1.64 8.98 7.83
N THR A 9 2.85 9.24 8.24
CA THR A 9 3.15 10.04 9.43
C THR A 9 4.35 10.95 9.16
N SER A 10 4.41 12.09 9.81
CA SER A 10 5.54 13.02 9.67
C SER A 10 5.56 13.99 10.83
N LYS A 11 6.74 14.49 11.19
CA LYS A 11 6.90 15.58 12.17
C LYS A 11 6.49 16.95 11.60
N LEU A 12 6.55 17.12 10.28
CA LEU A 12 6.45 18.44 9.63
C LEU A 12 5.22 18.58 8.72
N TRP A 13 4.73 17.49 8.21
CA TRP A 13 3.67 17.52 7.22
C TRP A 13 2.56 16.61 7.63
N TYR A 14 1.72 16.11 7.54
CA TYR A 14 0.69 15.21 8.03
C TYR A 14 0.63 15.15 9.56
N GLU A 15 0.23 14.02 10.06
CA GLU A 15 -0.02 13.78 11.45
C GLU A 15 1.19 13.11 12.13
N PRO A 16 1.51 13.46 13.39
CA PRO A 16 2.49 12.74 14.17
C PRO A 16 2.03 11.32 14.49
N ILE A 17 2.96 10.47 14.90
CA ILE A 17 2.67 9.04 15.16
C ILE A 17 1.59 8.84 16.22
N GLU A 18 1.44 9.76 17.16
CA GLU A 18 0.44 9.70 18.21
C GLU A 18 -0.99 9.76 17.67
N THR A 19 -1.23 10.52 16.59
CA THR A 19 -2.53 10.54 15.90
C THR A 19 -2.82 9.19 15.24
N ILE A 20 -1.82 8.57 14.60
CA ILE A 20 -1.96 7.23 14.04
C ILE A 20 -2.28 6.21 15.14
N MET A 21 -1.57 6.28 16.27
CA MET A 21 -1.81 5.39 17.42
C MET A 21 -3.24 5.53 17.97
N TYR A 22 -3.74 6.76 18.05
CA TYR A 22 -5.12 7.01 18.45
C TYR A 22 -6.13 6.35 17.48
N GLN A 23 -5.95 6.56 16.17
CA GLN A 23 -6.82 5.95 15.16
C GLN A 23 -6.79 4.41 15.22
N MET A 24 -5.60 3.84 15.35
CA MET A 24 -5.43 2.40 15.50
C MET A 24 -6.14 1.87 16.75
N GLN A 25 -5.94 2.52 17.89
CA GLN A 25 -6.58 2.12 19.16
C GLN A 25 -8.11 2.19 19.07
N ALA A 26 -8.64 3.31 18.57
CA ALA A 26 -10.08 3.53 18.43
C ALA A 26 -10.76 2.49 17.51
N ASN A 27 -10.01 1.95 16.54
CA ASN A 27 -10.53 1.01 15.53
C ASN A 27 -10.01 -0.43 15.69
N LYS A 28 -9.34 -0.73 16.81
CA LYS A 28 -8.79 -2.07 17.12
C LYS A 28 -7.82 -2.59 16.06
N VAL A 29 -7.01 -1.71 15.49
CA VAL A 29 -5.93 -2.05 14.58
C VAL A 29 -4.68 -2.33 15.40
N ASP A 30 -4.10 -3.50 15.21
CA ASP A 30 -3.01 -3.99 16.06
C ASP A 30 -1.65 -3.42 15.64
N LYS A 31 -1.39 -3.37 14.33
CA LYS A 31 -0.11 -2.97 13.74
C LYS A 31 -0.32 -2.11 12.51
N ALA A 32 0.74 -1.36 12.12
CA ALA A 32 0.71 -0.62 10.85
C ALA A 32 2.08 -0.62 10.14
N ILE A 33 2.02 -0.47 8.81
CA ILE A 33 3.19 -0.22 7.96
C ILE A 33 3.19 1.27 7.64
N LEU A 34 4.23 1.95 8.11
CA LEU A 34 4.43 3.37 7.88
C LEU A 34 5.02 3.56 6.49
N ILE A 35 4.33 4.33 5.66
CA ILE A 35 4.72 4.62 4.28
C ILE A 35 5.08 6.10 4.20
N PRO A 36 6.29 6.47 3.74
CA PRO A 36 6.66 7.87 3.59
C PRO A 36 5.81 8.55 2.52
N TYR A 37 5.44 9.79 2.76
CA TYR A 37 4.76 10.60 1.75
C TYR A 37 5.73 10.98 0.64
N GLY A 38 5.29 10.84 -0.61
CA GLY A 38 6.14 11.07 -1.77
C GLY A 38 6.58 12.54 -1.91
N GLY A 39 7.89 12.78 -1.99
CA GLY A 39 8.51 14.10 -2.15
C GLY A 39 9.23 14.63 -0.92
N ASN A 40 9.02 14.07 0.26
CA ASN A 40 9.81 14.37 1.44
C ASN A 40 10.98 13.40 1.56
N TYR A 41 12.08 13.72 0.91
CA TYR A 41 13.35 13.03 1.08
C TYR A 41 14.06 13.58 2.33
N LEU A 42 13.50 13.31 3.51
CA LEU A 42 14.18 13.67 4.75
C LEU A 42 15.31 12.67 4.98
N PRO A 43 16.52 13.14 5.34
CA PRO A 43 17.67 12.26 5.56
C PRO A 43 17.47 11.32 6.74
N ASP A 44 16.60 11.69 7.66
CA ASP A 44 16.24 10.89 8.83
C ASP A 44 14.86 10.28 8.60
N SER A 45 14.80 8.96 8.48
CA SER A 45 13.53 8.27 8.35
C SER A 45 12.77 8.30 9.67
N TYR A 46 11.76 9.17 9.74
CA TYR A 46 10.86 9.24 10.89
C TYR A 46 10.12 7.92 11.09
N GLU A 47 9.84 7.20 10.01
CA GLU A 47 9.20 5.89 10.06
C GLU A 47 10.06 4.87 10.82
N ILE A 48 11.39 4.87 10.62
CA ILE A 48 12.33 4.02 11.38
C ILE A 48 12.37 4.46 12.84
N GLU A 49 12.40 5.75 13.12
CA GLU A 49 12.34 6.28 14.49
C GLU A 49 11.09 5.78 15.22
N CYS A 50 9.92 5.88 14.58
CA CYS A 50 8.66 5.40 15.13
C CYS A 50 8.64 3.88 15.34
N ALA A 51 9.13 3.10 14.39
CA ALA A 51 9.20 1.65 14.51
C ALA A 51 10.11 1.22 15.67
N ARG A 52 11.20 1.95 15.88
CA ARG A 52 12.14 1.72 16.99
C ARG A 52 11.57 2.13 18.34
N LYS A 53 10.82 3.25 18.39
CA LYS A 53 10.16 3.75 19.61
C LYS A 53 9.02 2.83 20.08
N TYR A 54 8.35 2.15 19.15
CA TYR A 54 7.21 1.26 19.43
C TYR A 54 7.44 -0.14 18.84
N PRO A 55 8.35 -0.95 19.44
CA PRO A 55 8.75 -2.22 18.88
C PRO A 55 7.57 -3.19 18.68
N GLY A 56 7.52 -3.84 17.54
CA GLY A 56 6.47 -4.80 17.17
C GLY A 56 5.11 -4.18 16.82
N LYS A 57 5.00 -2.83 16.82
CA LYS A 57 3.76 -2.13 16.45
C LYS A 57 3.81 -1.58 15.02
N PHE A 58 4.97 -1.14 14.58
CA PHE A 58 5.14 -0.52 13.25
C PHE A 58 6.25 -1.19 12.45
N GLY A 59 6.02 -1.28 11.15
CA GLY A 59 7.05 -1.56 10.16
C GLY A 59 7.35 -0.28 9.37
N ALA A 60 8.65 -0.02 9.11
CA ALA A 60 9.09 1.19 8.41
C ALA A 60 9.42 0.88 6.95
N VAL A 61 8.69 1.49 6.03
CA VAL A 61 9.07 1.62 4.62
C VAL A 61 9.75 2.97 4.47
N VAL A 62 10.82 3.04 3.68
CA VAL A 62 11.59 4.26 3.45
C VAL A 62 11.43 4.78 2.03
N HIS A 63 11.82 6.03 1.80
CA HIS A 63 11.87 6.63 0.48
C HIS A 63 13.25 7.27 0.28
N VAL A 64 13.86 7.00 -0.87
CA VAL A 64 15.17 7.55 -1.24
C VAL A 64 15.02 8.35 -2.54
N ASP A 65 15.69 9.50 -2.62
CA ASP A 65 15.78 10.25 -3.87
C ASP A 65 16.70 9.49 -4.85
N ALA A 66 16.08 8.75 -5.75
CA ALA A 66 16.78 7.92 -6.73
C ALA A 66 17.64 8.70 -7.74
N ASN A 67 17.52 10.04 -7.78
CA ASN A 67 18.32 10.90 -8.64
C ASN A 67 19.67 11.29 -8.00
N LYS A 68 19.85 11.02 -6.71
CA LYS A 68 21.11 11.32 -6.03
C LYS A 68 22.17 10.25 -6.33
N PRO A 69 23.45 10.65 -6.47
CA PRO A 69 24.52 9.70 -6.77
C PRO A 69 24.75 8.64 -5.68
N ASP A 70 24.40 8.95 -4.43
CA ASP A 70 24.49 8.09 -3.24
C ASP A 70 23.19 7.34 -2.90
N ALA A 71 22.21 7.31 -3.81
CA ALA A 71 20.89 6.72 -3.56
C ALA A 71 20.95 5.25 -3.12
N LEU A 72 21.82 4.45 -3.74
CA LEU A 72 21.98 3.02 -3.43
C LEU A 72 22.60 2.82 -2.04
N ASP A 73 23.61 3.61 -1.70
CA ASP A 73 24.28 3.57 -0.39
C ASP A 73 23.33 4.05 0.72
N THR A 74 22.54 5.09 0.42
CA THR A 74 21.51 5.59 1.33
C THR A 74 20.45 4.51 1.62
N LEU A 75 19.99 3.79 0.59
CA LEU A 75 19.04 2.70 0.77
C LEU A 75 19.61 1.57 1.64
N GLU A 76 20.89 1.22 1.41
CA GLU A 76 21.58 0.22 2.22
C GLU A 76 21.75 0.67 3.67
N ALA A 77 22.10 1.92 3.90
CA ALA A 77 22.22 2.47 5.24
C ALA A 77 20.87 2.46 6.00
N LEU A 78 19.77 2.83 5.34
CA LEU A 78 18.43 2.79 5.92
C LEU A 78 17.95 1.34 6.20
N SER A 79 18.30 0.39 5.34
CA SER A 79 18.04 -1.03 5.58
C SER A 79 18.74 -1.52 6.86
N LYS A 80 20.03 -1.19 7.03
CA LYS A 80 20.79 -1.50 8.26
C LYS A 80 20.21 -0.83 9.52
N GLN A 81 19.51 0.28 9.37
CA GLN A 81 18.83 0.97 10.45
C GLN A 81 17.47 0.37 10.81
N GLY A 82 16.96 -0.58 10.05
CA GLY A 82 15.72 -1.30 10.35
C GLY A 82 14.55 -1.00 9.39
N ALA A 83 14.81 -0.40 8.23
CA ALA A 83 13.82 -0.35 7.16
C ALA A 83 13.49 -1.78 6.71
N ILE A 84 12.20 -2.09 6.59
CA ILE A 84 11.70 -3.38 6.11
C ILE A 84 11.27 -3.34 4.64
N GLY A 85 11.20 -2.15 4.06
CA GLY A 85 10.84 -1.94 2.67
C GLY A 85 11.22 -0.57 2.17
N VAL A 86 11.06 -0.37 0.87
CA VAL A 86 11.27 0.90 0.18
C VAL A 86 10.08 1.22 -0.71
N ARG A 87 9.68 2.49 -0.77
CA ARG A 87 8.64 2.98 -1.68
C ARG A 87 9.26 3.36 -3.02
N LEU A 88 8.89 2.66 -4.09
CA LEU A 88 9.38 2.90 -5.45
C LEU A 88 8.25 3.14 -6.44
N ARG A 89 8.57 3.89 -7.51
CA ARG A 89 7.65 4.24 -8.59
C ARG A 89 8.13 3.63 -9.91
N PRO A 90 7.38 2.73 -10.53
CA PRO A 90 7.80 2.08 -11.77
C PRO A 90 7.91 3.06 -12.96
N GLN A 91 7.25 4.22 -12.88
CA GLN A 91 7.30 5.23 -13.94
C GLN A 91 8.51 6.16 -13.88
N SER A 92 9.25 6.23 -12.77
CA SER A 92 10.31 7.22 -12.56
C SER A 92 11.58 6.70 -11.91
N ASP A 93 11.48 5.68 -11.05
CA ASP A 93 12.64 5.22 -10.30
C ASP A 93 13.43 4.18 -11.13
N PRO A 94 14.77 4.33 -11.23
CA PRO A 94 15.58 3.48 -12.07
C PRO A 94 15.61 2.03 -11.57
N ILE A 95 15.76 1.08 -12.49
CA ILE A 95 15.78 -0.37 -12.18
C ILE A 95 16.89 -0.74 -11.17
N THR A 96 17.94 0.05 -11.08
CA THR A 96 19.02 -0.14 -10.09
C THR A 96 18.52 -0.07 -8.65
N MET A 97 17.53 0.78 -8.36
CA MET A 97 16.89 0.85 -7.04
C MET A 97 16.09 -0.43 -6.73
N TRP A 98 15.40 -0.99 -7.72
CA TRP A 98 14.65 -2.25 -7.59
C TRP A 98 15.60 -3.44 -7.36
N ARG A 99 16.69 -3.50 -8.11
CA ARG A 99 17.74 -4.51 -7.94
C ARG A 99 18.38 -4.41 -6.55
N LYS A 100 18.67 -3.18 -6.07
CA LYS A 100 19.22 -2.96 -4.73
C LYS A 100 18.23 -3.38 -3.65
N ALA A 101 16.94 -3.08 -3.80
CA ALA A 101 15.90 -3.55 -2.89
C ALA A 101 15.84 -5.09 -2.83
N ASN A 102 15.94 -5.76 -3.99
CA ASN A 102 15.98 -7.22 -4.07
C ASN A 102 17.23 -7.81 -3.39
N GLU A 103 18.41 -7.22 -3.62
CA GLU A 103 19.68 -7.59 -2.97
C GLU A 103 19.57 -7.50 -1.44
N LEU A 104 18.99 -6.42 -0.93
CA LEU A 104 18.82 -6.17 0.51
C LEU A 104 17.67 -6.96 1.14
N GLY A 105 16.87 -7.69 0.34
CA GLY A 105 15.69 -8.41 0.81
C GLY A 105 14.55 -7.49 1.29
N LEU A 106 14.54 -6.23 0.84
CA LEU A 106 13.51 -5.25 1.16
C LEU A 106 12.23 -5.53 0.37
N ILE A 107 11.09 -5.21 0.96
CA ILE A 107 9.80 -5.23 0.28
C ILE A 107 9.62 -3.93 -0.49
N VAL A 108 9.19 -3.99 -1.74
CA VAL A 108 8.86 -2.78 -2.49
C VAL A 108 7.37 -2.46 -2.32
N SER A 109 7.06 -1.33 -1.68
CA SER A 109 5.74 -0.69 -1.74
C SER A 109 5.69 0.15 -3.00
N SER A 110 5.03 -0.37 -4.03
CA SER A 110 5.09 0.20 -5.38
C SER A 110 3.98 1.21 -5.62
N ASN A 111 4.36 2.49 -5.82
CA ASN A 111 3.46 3.60 -6.05
C ASN A 111 3.34 3.94 -7.55
N GLY A 112 2.77 3.04 -8.32
CA GLY A 112 2.59 3.18 -9.77
C GLY A 112 1.20 3.63 -10.20
N THR A 113 1.08 3.95 -11.49
CA THR A 113 -0.20 4.11 -12.19
C THR A 113 -0.53 2.82 -12.94
N ILE A 114 -1.81 2.66 -13.35
CA ILE A 114 -2.22 1.53 -14.21
C ILE A 114 -1.35 1.46 -15.46
N ASP A 115 -1.10 2.61 -16.12
CA ASP A 115 -0.28 2.67 -17.32
C ASP A 115 1.16 2.20 -17.07
N ALA A 116 1.74 2.54 -15.90
CA ALA A 116 3.08 2.11 -15.57
C ALA A 116 3.18 0.61 -15.34
N TYR A 117 2.20 0.04 -14.63
CA TYR A 117 2.14 -1.40 -14.39
C TYR A 117 1.83 -2.23 -15.63
N ALA A 118 1.10 -1.64 -16.59
CA ALA A 118 0.74 -2.30 -17.85
C ALA A 118 1.88 -2.33 -18.89
N LYS A 119 3.04 -1.67 -18.61
CA LYS A 119 4.19 -1.65 -19.53
C LYS A 119 4.96 -2.96 -19.49
N ASP A 120 5.45 -3.37 -20.65
CA ASP A 120 6.30 -4.55 -20.80
C ASP A 120 7.60 -4.46 -19.99
N ASP A 121 8.15 -3.25 -19.80
CA ASP A 121 9.36 -3.06 -19.00
C ASP A 121 9.13 -3.36 -17.51
N PHE A 122 7.93 -3.03 -16.97
CA PHE A 122 7.58 -3.44 -15.60
C PHE A 122 7.47 -4.96 -15.50
N LEU A 123 6.87 -5.60 -16.51
CA LEU A 123 6.76 -7.05 -16.57
C LEU A 123 8.12 -7.74 -16.60
N LYS A 124 9.02 -7.29 -17.47
CA LYS A 124 10.40 -7.79 -17.55
C LYS A 124 11.13 -7.66 -16.21
N MET A 125 10.96 -6.50 -15.53
CA MET A 125 11.56 -6.27 -14.22
C MET A 125 11.03 -7.26 -13.16
N VAL A 126 9.74 -7.56 -13.15
CA VAL A 126 9.14 -8.56 -12.26
C VAL A 126 9.71 -9.95 -12.55
N GLU A 127 9.86 -10.32 -13.82
CA GLU A 127 10.41 -11.62 -14.25
C GLU A 127 11.91 -11.74 -13.90
N GLU A 128 12.65 -10.65 -13.96
CA GLU A 128 14.07 -10.61 -13.56
C GLU A 128 14.26 -10.83 -12.05
N MET A 129 13.30 -10.40 -11.24
CA MET A 129 13.41 -10.40 -9.78
C MET A 129 12.29 -11.22 -9.10
N PRO A 130 12.22 -12.54 -9.31
CA PRO A 130 11.12 -13.37 -8.82
C PRO A 130 11.04 -13.47 -7.27
N ASN A 131 12.12 -13.13 -6.57
CA ASN A 131 12.18 -13.14 -5.11
C ASN A 131 11.81 -11.79 -4.48
N LEU A 132 11.80 -10.70 -5.27
CA LEU A 132 11.43 -9.38 -4.80
C LEU A 132 9.92 -9.33 -4.53
N LYS A 133 9.53 -9.17 -3.27
CA LYS A 133 8.12 -8.95 -2.93
C LYS A 133 7.71 -7.53 -3.31
N ILE A 134 6.75 -7.41 -4.19
CA ILE A 134 6.23 -6.13 -4.67
C ILE A 134 4.76 -6.01 -4.26
N VAL A 135 4.44 -4.94 -3.53
CA VAL A 135 3.08 -4.63 -3.06
C VAL A 135 2.57 -3.43 -3.85
N LEU A 136 1.63 -3.67 -4.75
CA LEU A 136 1.01 -2.63 -5.58
C LEU A 136 0.10 -1.75 -4.71
N GLU A 137 0.41 -0.45 -4.59
CA GLU A 137 -0.41 0.50 -3.84
C GLU A 137 -1.69 0.86 -4.60
N HIS A 138 -2.70 1.38 -3.87
CA HIS A 138 -3.90 2.02 -4.42
C HIS A 138 -4.64 1.14 -5.44
N LEU A 139 -4.89 -0.11 -5.08
CA LEU A 139 -5.51 -1.11 -5.95
C LEU A 139 -4.82 -1.22 -7.33
N GLY A 140 -3.46 -1.30 -7.33
CA GLY A 140 -2.70 -1.34 -8.57
C GLY A 140 -2.77 -0.05 -9.37
N GLY A 141 -2.81 1.10 -8.70
CA GLY A 141 -2.84 2.43 -9.31
C GLY A 141 -4.22 2.90 -9.76
N ALA A 142 -5.30 2.15 -9.47
CA ALA A 142 -6.65 2.49 -9.90
C ALA A 142 -7.16 3.82 -9.35
N SER A 143 -6.76 4.19 -8.12
CA SER A 143 -7.16 5.47 -7.50
C SER A 143 -6.52 6.71 -8.16
N LYS A 144 -5.46 6.52 -8.93
CA LYS A 144 -4.75 7.62 -9.59
C LYS A 144 -5.35 8.04 -10.93
N THR A 145 -6.32 7.29 -11.40
CA THR A 145 -7.13 7.71 -12.54
C THR A 145 -8.21 8.67 -12.03
N LYS A 146 -8.41 9.81 -12.71
CA LYS A 146 -9.46 10.80 -12.36
C LYS A 146 -10.88 10.22 -12.41
N THR A 147 -11.03 9.10 -13.06
CA THR A 147 -12.24 8.29 -13.14
C THR A 147 -11.88 6.89 -12.70
N CYS A 148 -12.66 6.32 -11.76
CA CYS A 148 -12.55 4.88 -11.48
C CYS A 148 -12.64 4.15 -12.82
N PRO A 149 -11.67 3.28 -13.18
CA PRO A 149 -11.72 2.58 -14.45
C PRO A 149 -13.05 1.85 -14.57
N GLU A 150 -13.70 2.04 -15.71
CA GLU A 150 -14.88 1.25 -16.06
C GLU A 150 -14.57 -0.26 -16.05
N PRO A 151 -15.54 -1.13 -15.85
CA PRO A 151 -15.32 -2.58 -15.75
C PRO A 151 -14.52 -3.21 -16.90
N ASN A 152 -14.43 -2.52 -18.03
CA ASN A 152 -13.74 -2.96 -19.25
C ASN A 152 -12.49 -2.12 -19.55
N TYR A 153 -11.80 -1.58 -18.55
CA TYR A 153 -10.56 -0.83 -18.78
C TYR A 153 -9.41 -1.79 -19.18
N PRO A 154 -8.99 -1.83 -20.46
CA PRO A 154 -8.09 -2.89 -20.95
C PRO A 154 -6.71 -2.90 -20.31
N LEU A 155 -6.22 -1.73 -19.87
CA LEU A 155 -4.94 -1.66 -19.16
C LEU A 155 -5.02 -2.21 -17.74
N PHE A 156 -6.19 -2.16 -17.10
CA PHE A 156 -6.36 -2.75 -15.78
C PHE A 156 -6.33 -4.29 -15.85
N ASP A 157 -6.79 -4.88 -16.94
CA ASP A 157 -6.64 -6.32 -17.18
C ASP A 157 -5.17 -6.76 -17.21
N LYS A 158 -4.26 -5.91 -17.72
CA LYS A 158 -2.82 -6.16 -17.62
C LYS A 158 -2.32 -6.10 -16.18
N VAL A 159 -2.85 -5.20 -15.33
CA VAL A 159 -2.55 -5.18 -13.90
C VAL A 159 -3.06 -6.45 -13.21
N LEU A 160 -4.28 -6.88 -13.52
CA LEU A 160 -4.83 -8.14 -13.00
C LEU A 160 -4.00 -9.36 -13.41
N ALA A 161 -3.45 -9.36 -14.64
CA ALA A 161 -2.58 -10.42 -15.13
C ALA A 161 -1.26 -10.56 -14.36
N LEU A 162 -0.83 -9.52 -13.61
CA LEU A 162 0.32 -9.60 -12.69
C LEU A 162 0.08 -10.63 -11.57
N ALA A 163 -1.16 -11.00 -11.32
CA ALA A 163 -1.51 -12.03 -10.35
C ALA A 163 -0.91 -13.41 -10.66
N LYS A 164 -0.43 -13.66 -11.88
CA LYS A 164 0.32 -14.89 -12.21
C LYS A 164 1.66 -15.00 -11.47
N TYR A 165 2.23 -13.87 -11.01
CA TYR A 165 3.49 -13.83 -10.29
C TYR A 165 3.25 -13.95 -8.78
N PRO A 166 3.82 -14.97 -8.11
CA PRO A 166 3.54 -15.25 -6.70
C PRO A 166 4.11 -14.18 -5.74
N ASN A 167 5.08 -13.40 -6.20
CA ASN A 167 5.74 -12.33 -5.43
C ASN A 167 5.03 -10.97 -5.55
N ILE A 168 3.92 -10.88 -6.29
CA ILE A 168 3.12 -9.66 -6.43
C ILE A 168 1.90 -9.72 -5.50
N TYR A 169 1.76 -8.66 -4.72
CA TYR A 169 0.66 -8.39 -3.78
C TYR A 169 -0.03 -7.09 -4.14
N ILE A 170 -1.24 -6.86 -3.62
CA ILE A 170 -2.01 -5.66 -3.92
C ILE A 170 -2.69 -5.10 -2.68
N LYS A 171 -2.64 -3.76 -2.49
CA LYS A 171 -3.33 -3.08 -1.40
C LYS A 171 -4.78 -2.79 -1.76
N LEU A 172 -5.67 -3.17 -0.85
CA LEU A 172 -7.10 -2.88 -0.89
C LEU A 172 -7.34 -1.56 -0.16
N PRO A 173 -7.71 -0.47 -0.84
CA PRO A 173 -7.97 0.82 -0.22
C PRO A 173 -9.36 0.90 0.38
N GLY A 174 -9.67 2.04 1.02
CA GLY A 174 -11.04 2.41 1.36
C GLY A 174 -11.90 2.70 0.12
N PHE A 175 -13.21 2.69 0.28
CA PHE A 175 -14.16 2.91 -0.83
C PHE A 175 -14.03 4.31 -1.44
N GLY A 176 -13.84 5.35 -0.61
CA GLY A 176 -13.75 6.73 -1.04
C GLY A 176 -12.49 7.08 -1.82
N GLU A 177 -11.55 6.14 -1.93
CA GLU A 177 -10.40 6.27 -2.81
C GLU A 177 -10.75 6.00 -4.28
N LEU A 178 -11.76 5.17 -4.52
CA LEU A 178 -12.17 4.71 -5.85
C LEU A 178 -13.54 5.26 -6.27
N LEU A 179 -14.40 5.56 -5.31
CA LEU A 179 -15.75 6.02 -5.58
C LEU A 179 -15.87 7.53 -5.40
N PRO A 180 -16.76 8.19 -6.14
CA PRO A 180 -17.09 9.60 -5.92
C PRO A 180 -17.53 9.83 -4.48
N ARG A 181 -17.05 10.91 -3.87
CA ARG A 181 -17.44 11.31 -2.52
C ARG A 181 -18.97 11.52 -2.44
N PRO A 182 -19.70 10.80 -1.58
CA PRO A 182 -21.12 11.05 -1.39
C PRO A 182 -21.34 12.43 -0.78
N LYS A 183 -22.51 13.01 -1.02
CA LYS A 183 -22.90 14.29 -0.40
C LYS A 183 -23.22 14.06 1.08
N PRO A 184 -22.40 14.53 2.05
CA PRO A 184 -22.51 14.12 3.47
C PRO A 184 -23.89 14.43 4.09
N MET A 185 -24.53 15.50 3.62
CA MET A 185 -25.84 15.93 4.14
C MET A 185 -27.02 15.13 3.59
N ARG A 186 -26.82 14.32 2.56
CA ARG A 186 -27.89 13.53 1.92
C ARG A 186 -27.66 12.03 2.02
N ASN A 187 -26.43 11.60 1.75
CA ASN A 187 -26.00 10.20 1.85
C ASN A 187 -24.57 10.16 2.40
N PRO A 188 -24.39 9.97 3.72
CA PRO A 188 -23.07 9.97 4.33
C PRO A 188 -22.33 8.63 4.14
N THR A 189 -22.91 7.65 3.44
CA THR A 189 -22.33 6.32 3.25
C THR A 189 -22.17 5.97 1.78
N PHE A 190 -21.25 5.06 1.50
CA PHE A 190 -21.19 4.38 0.20
C PHE A 190 -22.14 3.18 0.22
N ASP A 191 -23.03 3.07 -0.77
CA ASP A 191 -24.04 2.00 -0.81
C ASP A 191 -23.45 0.66 -1.25
N ASN A 192 -22.55 0.69 -2.20
CA ASN A 192 -21.95 -0.50 -2.80
C ASN A 192 -20.42 -0.45 -2.76
N PRO A 193 -19.73 -1.61 -2.70
CA PRO A 193 -18.30 -1.68 -2.87
C PRO A 193 -17.88 -1.29 -4.28
N PRO A 194 -16.66 -0.76 -4.47
CA PRO A 194 -16.10 -0.53 -5.80
C PRO A 194 -16.09 -1.82 -6.62
N ILE A 195 -16.52 -1.74 -7.88
CA ILE A 195 -16.63 -2.91 -8.77
C ILE A 195 -15.28 -3.60 -8.97
N LEU A 196 -14.18 -2.83 -9.00
CA LEU A 196 -12.83 -3.35 -9.16
C LEU A 196 -12.37 -4.25 -8.01
N PHE A 197 -12.98 -4.16 -6.83
CA PHE A 197 -12.67 -5.06 -5.72
C PHE A 197 -12.92 -6.52 -6.08
N LYS A 198 -14.00 -6.79 -6.82
CA LYS A 198 -14.32 -8.16 -7.26
C LYS A 198 -13.29 -8.67 -8.25
N SER A 199 -12.92 -7.87 -9.25
CA SER A 199 -11.91 -8.25 -10.25
C SER A 199 -10.55 -8.54 -9.61
N VAL A 200 -10.12 -7.71 -8.65
CA VAL A 200 -8.88 -7.93 -7.92
C VAL A 200 -8.94 -9.17 -7.04
N TYR A 201 -10.08 -9.37 -6.34
CA TYR A 201 -10.28 -10.56 -5.51
C TYR A 201 -10.22 -11.85 -6.34
N ASP A 202 -10.85 -11.88 -7.51
CA ASP A 202 -10.84 -13.04 -8.39
C ASP A 202 -9.45 -13.34 -8.96
N ALA A 203 -8.67 -12.30 -9.27
CA ALA A 203 -7.33 -12.45 -9.83
C ALA A 203 -6.27 -12.82 -8.77
N PHE A 204 -6.19 -12.05 -7.69
CA PHE A 204 -5.12 -12.18 -6.70
C PHE A 204 -5.45 -13.16 -5.56
N GLY A 205 -6.73 -13.30 -5.24
CA GLY A 205 -7.18 -14.03 -4.06
C GLY A 205 -6.80 -13.34 -2.74
N PRO A 206 -7.46 -13.71 -1.63
CA PRO A 206 -7.33 -13.03 -0.34
C PRO A 206 -5.91 -13.09 0.26
N ARG A 207 -5.14 -14.13 -0.07
CA ARG A 207 -3.78 -14.34 0.43
C ARG A 207 -2.73 -13.44 -0.22
N ARG A 208 -3.11 -12.66 -1.24
CA ARG A 208 -2.23 -11.66 -1.89
C ARG A 208 -2.84 -10.26 -1.90
N MET A 209 -3.95 -10.08 -1.19
CA MET A 209 -4.55 -8.79 -0.91
C MET A 209 -4.24 -8.36 0.51
N MET A 210 -4.06 -7.06 0.74
CA MET A 210 -3.89 -6.50 2.08
C MET A 210 -4.54 -5.12 2.18
N TRP A 211 -5.28 -4.88 3.26
CA TRP A 211 -5.90 -3.60 3.50
C TRP A 211 -4.89 -2.51 3.85
N GLY A 212 -5.14 -1.28 3.41
CA GLY A 212 -4.43 -0.08 3.80
C GLY A 212 -5.37 1.13 3.84
N SER A 213 -5.33 1.90 4.92
CA SER A 213 -6.25 3.03 5.14
C SER A 213 -5.98 4.24 4.27
N ASP A 214 -4.74 4.43 3.88
CA ASP A 214 -4.24 5.68 3.29
C ASP A 214 -4.58 6.90 4.17
N PHE A 215 -4.44 6.75 5.49
CA PHE A 215 -4.60 7.87 6.43
C PHE A 215 -3.28 8.68 6.50
N PRO A 216 -3.31 10.01 6.57
CA PRO A 216 -4.42 10.96 6.74
C PRO A 216 -5.25 11.30 5.51
N PRO A 217 -4.83 11.06 4.24
CA PRO A 217 -5.67 11.42 3.07
C PRO A 217 -7.10 10.88 3.12
N SER A 218 -7.31 9.72 3.73
CA SER A 218 -8.65 9.14 3.91
C SER A 218 -9.58 9.96 4.80
N ALA A 219 -9.06 10.87 5.64
CA ALA A 219 -9.88 11.73 6.49
C ALA A 219 -10.78 12.67 5.68
N GLU A 220 -10.35 13.06 4.48
CA GLU A 220 -11.16 13.88 3.56
C GLU A 220 -12.18 13.07 2.76
N ARG A 221 -12.15 11.75 2.84
CA ARG A 221 -13.03 10.83 2.10
C ARG A 221 -14.05 10.20 3.03
N GLU A 222 -13.80 9.01 3.50
CA GLU A 222 -14.70 8.28 4.42
C GLU A 222 -14.23 8.25 5.88
N GLY A 223 -13.01 8.71 6.13
CA GLY A 223 -12.36 8.64 7.44
C GLY A 223 -11.76 7.28 7.75
N TYR A 224 -10.76 7.25 8.65
CA TYR A 224 -9.98 6.06 9.00
C TYR A 224 -10.86 4.84 9.32
N ALA A 225 -11.82 5.00 10.22
CA ALA A 225 -12.71 3.92 10.66
C ALA A 225 -13.45 3.25 9.51
N ASN A 226 -13.95 4.04 8.56
CA ASN A 226 -14.76 3.52 7.47
C ASN A 226 -13.93 2.87 6.35
N THR A 227 -12.64 3.24 6.20
CA THR A 227 -11.75 2.51 5.28
C THR A 227 -11.61 1.04 5.66
N LEU A 228 -11.71 0.72 6.95
CA LEU A 228 -11.70 -0.64 7.47
C LEU A 228 -13.11 -1.26 7.49
N ARG A 229 -14.06 -0.51 8.05
CA ARG A 229 -15.42 -1.02 8.32
C ARG A 229 -16.17 -1.36 7.03
N TYR A 230 -16.17 -0.48 6.04
CA TYR A 230 -16.93 -0.71 4.81
C TYR A 230 -16.51 -1.95 4.04
N PRO A 231 -15.22 -2.22 3.77
CA PRO A 231 -14.84 -3.47 3.15
C PRO A 231 -15.22 -4.71 3.96
N ILE A 232 -15.14 -4.65 5.29
CA ILE A 232 -15.52 -5.78 6.14
C ILE A 232 -17.03 -6.03 6.09
N GLU A 233 -17.85 -5.00 6.16
CA GLU A 233 -19.32 -5.12 6.29
C GLU A 233 -20.02 -5.27 4.95
N LYS A 234 -19.56 -4.55 3.92
CA LYS A 234 -20.29 -4.39 2.65
C LYS A 234 -19.81 -5.30 1.52
N VAL A 235 -18.60 -5.87 1.61
CA VAL A 235 -18.13 -6.82 0.60
C VAL A 235 -18.62 -8.22 0.96
N SER A 236 -19.77 -8.60 0.44
CA SER A 236 -20.52 -9.82 0.82
C SER A 236 -19.83 -11.11 0.40
N TYR A 237 -18.99 -11.08 -0.64
CA TYR A 237 -18.26 -12.26 -1.13
C TYR A 237 -16.95 -12.54 -0.36
N PHE A 238 -16.52 -11.67 0.57
CA PHE A 238 -15.42 -12.00 1.47
C PHE A 238 -15.90 -12.93 2.57
N THR A 239 -15.42 -14.17 2.58
CA THR A 239 -15.65 -15.12 3.67
C THR A 239 -14.96 -14.63 4.95
N LYS A 240 -15.25 -15.28 6.08
CA LYS A 240 -14.56 -14.99 7.35
C LYS A 240 -13.04 -15.22 7.21
N GLU A 241 -12.62 -16.30 6.56
CA GLU A 241 -11.21 -16.60 6.32
C GLU A 241 -10.55 -15.56 5.42
N ASP A 242 -11.22 -15.11 4.36
CA ASP A 242 -10.71 -14.08 3.47
C ASP A 242 -10.44 -12.77 4.21
N LYS A 243 -11.39 -12.38 5.09
CA LYS A 243 -11.20 -11.19 5.95
C LYS A 243 -9.99 -11.32 6.87
N GLU A 244 -9.74 -12.51 7.43
CA GLU A 244 -8.54 -12.73 8.25
C GLU A 244 -7.25 -12.57 7.43
N TRP A 245 -7.23 -13.02 6.17
CA TRP A 245 -6.10 -12.83 5.27
C TRP A 245 -5.95 -11.36 4.87
N ILE A 246 -6.97 -10.76 4.29
CA ILE A 246 -6.91 -9.41 3.71
C ILE A 246 -6.57 -8.35 4.79
N PHE A 247 -7.16 -8.47 5.98
CA PHE A 247 -6.99 -7.47 7.03
C PHE A 247 -5.84 -7.75 8.01
N GLY A 248 -5.10 -8.86 7.85
CA GLY A 248 -4.02 -9.15 8.77
C GLY A 248 -2.98 -10.17 8.30
N LYS A 249 -3.37 -11.42 8.06
CA LYS A 249 -2.44 -12.53 7.83
C LYS A 249 -1.51 -12.29 6.64
N THR A 250 -2.01 -11.74 5.52
CA THR A 250 -1.19 -11.41 4.34
C THR A 250 -0.10 -10.42 4.71
N ALA A 251 -0.44 -9.33 5.39
CA ALA A 251 0.53 -8.33 5.83
C ALA A 251 1.59 -8.93 6.75
N MET A 252 1.18 -9.75 7.72
CA MET A 252 2.10 -10.42 8.64
C MET A 252 3.08 -11.36 7.90
N SER A 253 2.61 -12.09 6.88
CA SER A 253 3.45 -13.02 6.10
C SER A 253 4.43 -12.28 5.18
N VAL A 254 4.05 -11.10 4.69
CA VAL A 254 4.85 -10.30 3.77
C VAL A 254 5.87 -9.45 4.53
N PHE A 255 5.41 -8.62 5.46
CA PHE A 255 6.24 -7.63 6.16
C PHE A 255 6.94 -8.18 7.42
N LYS A 256 6.51 -9.31 7.95
CA LYS A 256 7.07 -9.95 9.15
C LYS A 256 7.12 -9.04 10.38
N VAL A 257 6.08 -8.21 10.57
CA VAL A 257 5.94 -7.24 11.67
C VAL A 257 5.16 -7.80 12.86
#